data_5b021f5aec008cce3d8eb8e41244f381
#
_entry.id   5b021f5aec008cce3d8eb8e41244f381
#
_cell.length_a   1.000
_cell.length_b   1.000
_cell.length_c   1.000
_cell.angle_alpha   90.00
_cell.angle_beta   90.00
_cell.angle_gamma   90.00
#
_symmetry.space_group_name_H-M   'P 1'
#
loop_
_entity.id
_entity.type
_entity.pdbx_description
1 polymer ?
#
loop_
_entity_poly.entity_id
_entity_poly.type
_entity_poly.pdbx_seq_one_letter_code
_entity_poly.pdbx_strand_id
1 'polypeptide(L)'
;LEDKEKKGLLCRIEGEVIDNPAYSRLVLVPEGTDIRSNDWISIPVRDGKFSYDLYVERPTKYELYAWSDQMNGAWRPTAFFADKGEVKFTLQNLDEFAEWTSDIALNQELQRFELEKRYKFTTPLQQEKEALEAAGKVYTPEISELRKQYESVKTREEADALRAKVQKLIAEGKEYMPEYLEFREKSVKVMDELLTYTLAYAESNPTLVGLSQLKELTMRIRRSKELSSKDIVDVYNNIYAGKFADDATDNYMQNWVISQNIKVGDRFIDFTAPDAKGEMHTLSKEIKGKIALIDLWASWCGPCRRESMSMKPLYESYKDKGFTIVGVARERRQEDMEAAIKKDGYPWLCLVELNDAGRIWDKYGVGNAGGAIFLVDEEGKILAIKPSAEEVKAILEKML
;
A
#
# COMPACT_ATOMS: atom_id res chain seq x y z
N LEU A 1 -10.76 -25.07 11.82
CA LEU A 1 -10.10 -25.34 10.53
C LEU A 1 -9.40 -26.67 10.67
N GLU A 2 -10.05 -27.71 10.10
CA GLU A 2 -9.58 -29.08 10.08
C GLU A 2 -8.31 -29.23 9.28
N ASP A 3 -7.50 -30.23 9.63
CA ASP A 3 -6.28 -30.68 9.00
C ASP A 3 -6.27 -30.50 7.46
N LYS A 4 -5.82 -29.36 6.98
CA LYS A 4 -5.23 -29.32 5.64
C LYS A 4 -4.06 -30.29 5.69
N GLU A 5 -4.13 -31.36 4.89
CA GLU A 5 -3.08 -32.36 4.78
C GLU A 5 -1.72 -31.67 4.84
N LYS A 6 -0.86 -32.15 5.75
CA LYS A 6 0.52 -31.68 5.95
C LYS A 6 1.37 -31.99 4.72
N LYS A 7 1.05 -31.35 3.59
CA LYS A 7 1.73 -31.48 2.31
C LYS A 7 2.50 -30.19 2.00
N GLY A 8 3.73 -30.33 1.55
CA GLY A 8 4.56 -29.21 1.14
C GLY A 8 5.85 -29.07 1.94
N LEU A 9 6.46 -27.88 1.82
CA LEU A 9 7.68 -27.52 2.52
C LEU A 9 7.32 -27.09 3.96
N LEU A 10 7.92 -27.75 4.95
CA LEU A 10 7.72 -27.39 6.36
C LEU A 10 8.64 -26.24 6.75
N CYS A 11 8.05 -25.11 7.11
CA CYS A 11 8.70 -24.01 7.81
C CYS A 11 8.30 -24.06 9.30
N ARG A 12 9.26 -24.28 10.18
CA ARG A 12 9.04 -24.21 11.63
C ARG A 12 9.25 -22.77 12.10
N ILE A 13 8.23 -22.20 12.68
CA ILE A 13 8.24 -20.87 13.27
C ILE A 13 8.25 -21.00 14.76
N GLU A 14 9.28 -20.46 15.42
CA GLU A 14 9.40 -20.49 16.88
C GLU A 14 9.82 -19.10 17.39
N GLY A 15 9.52 -18.82 18.63
CA GLY A 15 10.04 -17.60 19.23
C GLY A 15 9.57 -17.33 20.64
N GLU A 16 10.08 -16.22 21.15
CA GLU A 16 9.74 -15.70 22.48
C GLU A 16 9.40 -14.21 22.42
N VAL A 17 8.60 -13.79 23.35
CA VAL A 17 8.20 -12.40 23.59
C VAL A 17 8.83 -11.97 24.92
N ILE A 18 9.67 -10.95 24.88
CA ILE A 18 10.37 -10.44 26.05
C ILE A 18 9.62 -9.23 26.62
N ASP A 19 9.27 -9.31 27.89
CA ASP A 19 8.70 -8.22 28.71
C ASP A 19 7.50 -7.46 28.10
N ASN A 20 6.71 -8.13 27.24
CA ASN A 20 5.53 -7.52 26.64
C ASN A 20 4.28 -8.42 26.78
N PRO A 21 3.52 -8.34 27.89
CA PRO A 21 2.33 -9.15 28.11
C PRO A 21 1.18 -8.84 27.13
N ALA A 22 1.23 -7.70 26.41
CA ALA A 22 0.24 -7.37 25.40
C ALA A 22 0.36 -8.27 24.14
N TYR A 23 1.52 -8.88 23.92
CA TYR A 23 1.74 -9.79 22.80
C TYR A 23 1.25 -11.22 23.11
N SER A 24 -0.02 -11.33 23.46
CA SER A 24 -0.67 -12.65 23.76
C SER A 24 -1.04 -13.43 22.49
N ARG A 25 -1.01 -12.79 21.33
CA ARG A 25 -1.36 -13.37 20.02
C ARG A 25 -0.58 -12.70 18.90
N LEU A 26 -0.04 -13.51 18.02
CA LEU A 26 0.58 -13.09 16.78
C LEU A 26 -0.31 -13.45 15.58
N VAL A 27 -0.14 -12.72 14.50
CA VAL A 27 -0.86 -12.92 13.24
C VAL A 27 0.16 -13.07 12.13
N LEU A 28 0.04 -14.15 11.37
CA LEU A 28 0.89 -14.47 10.24
C LEU A 28 0.09 -14.30 8.95
N VAL A 29 0.53 -13.38 8.10
CA VAL A 29 -0.17 -12.97 6.88
C VAL A 29 0.71 -13.29 5.67
N PRO A 30 0.22 -14.09 4.70
CA PRO A 30 0.97 -14.31 3.46
C PRO A 30 1.00 -13.04 2.61
N GLU A 31 2.08 -12.82 1.89
CA GLU A 31 2.24 -11.71 0.94
C GLU A 31 1.05 -11.65 -0.03
N GLY A 32 0.58 -10.43 -0.30
CA GLY A 32 -0.56 -10.19 -1.19
C GLY A 32 -1.94 -10.40 -0.57
N THR A 33 -2.01 -10.88 0.67
CA THR A 33 -3.28 -11.01 1.41
C THR A 33 -3.66 -9.68 2.04
N ASP A 34 -4.91 -9.27 1.88
CA ASP A 34 -5.44 -8.14 2.62
C ASP A 34 -5.69 -8.54 4.08
N ILE A 35 -4.95 -7.95 5.02
CA ILE A 35 -5.07 -8.25 6.45
C ILE A 35 -6.49 -8.08 7.01
N ARG A 36 -7.34 -7.29 6.33
CA ARG A 36 -8.76 -7.15 6.66
C ARG A 36 -9.58 -8.38 6.29
N SER A 37 -9.03 -9.36 5.50
CA SER A 37 -9.77 -10.55 5.03
C SER A 37 -9.98 -11.62 6.08
N ASN A 38 -9.32 -11.54 7.22
CA ASN A 38 -9.22 -12.63 8.18
C ASN A 38 -8.60 -13.94 7.60
N ASP A 39 -8.02 -13.89 6.40
CA ASP A 39 -7.28 -15.00 5.78
C ASP A 39 -5.83 -15.04 6.28
N TRP A 40 -5.68 -14.95 7.57
CA TRP A 40 -4.42 -14.99 8.27
C TRP A 40 -4.40 -16.08 9.34
N ILE A 41 -3.21 -16.50 9.73
CA ILE A 41 -3.00 -17.53 10.74
C ILE A 41 -2.80 -16.85 12.09
N SER A 42 -3.58 -17.29 13.09
CA SER A 42 -3.42 -16.82 14.46
C SER A 42 -2.52 -17.77 15.24
N ILE A 43 -1.44 -17.23 15.82
CA ILE A 43 -0.48 -17.97 16.64
C ILE A 43 -0.60 -17.48 18.09
N PRO A 44 -1.06 -18.32 19.03
CA PRO A 44 -1.13 -17.93 20.43
C PRO A 44 0.26 -17.86 21.07
N VAL A 45 0.48 -16.86 21.91
CA VAL A 45 1.65 -16.77 22.78
C VAL A 45 1.27 -17.31 24.16
N ARG A 46 2.02 -18.27 24.68
CA ARG A 46 1.82 -18.87 26.01
C ARG A 46 3.12 -18.80 26.79
N ASP A 47 3.05 -18.26 27.98
CA ASP A 47 4.22 -18.06 28.84
C ASP A 47 5.41 -17.37 28.12
N GLY A 48 5.07 -16.36 27.31
CA GLY A 48 6.05 -15.61 26.50
C GLY A 48 6.63 -16.38 25.32
N LYS A 49 6.14 -17.58 24.99
CA LYS A 49 6.65 -18.42 23.88
C LYS A 49 5.57 -18.75 22.88
N PHE A 50 5.98 -18.97 21.63
CA PHE A 50 5.12 -19.42 20.56
C PHE A 50 5.84 -20.36 19.61
N SER A 51 5.08 -21.23 18.96
CA SER A 51 5.55 -22.07 17.87
C SER A 51 4.42 -22.39 16.90
N TYR A 52 4.77 -22.57 15.61
CA TYR A 52 3.83 -22.94 14.58
C TYR A 52 4.53 -23.70 13.45
N ASP A 53 4.00 -24.83 13.03
CA ASP A 53 4.46 -25.59 11.88
C ASP A 53 3.66 -25.12 10.65
N LEU A 54 4.28 -24.31 9.79
CA LEU A 54 3.69 -23.78 8.57
C LEU A 54 4.07 -24.65 7.38
N TYR A 55 3.09 -25.13 6.62
CA TYR A 55 3.31 -25.85 5.38
C TYR A 55 3.01 -24.95 4.19
N VAL A 56 3.98 -24.79 3.29
CA VAL A 56 3.86 -24.00 2.06
C VAL A 56 4.16 -24.85 0.83
N GLU A 57 3.48 -24.62 -0.27
CA GLU A 57 3.69 -25.36 -1.51
C GLU A 57 5.00 -24.93 -2.21
N ARG A 58 5.43 -23.71 -1.99
CA ARG A 58 6.63 -23.05 -2.53
C ARG A 58 7.16 -22.01 -1.54
N PRO A 59 8.40 -21.54 -1.70
CA PRO A 59 8.89 -20.41 -0.92
C PRO A 59 7.93 -19.24 -1.04
N THR A 60 7.43 -18.75 0.08
CA THR A 60 6.40 -17.70 0.14
C THR A 60 6.76 -16.67 1.20
N LYS A 61 6.67 -15.38 0.87
CA LYS A 61 6.90 -14.30 1.82
C LYS A 61 5.70 -14.16 2.75
N TYR A 62 5.98 -14.02 4.04
CA TYR A 62 5.00 -13.78 5.10
C TYR A 62 5.39 -12.56 5.91
N GLU A 63 4.39 -11.98 6.55
CA GLU A 63 4.55 -10.92 7.54
C GLU A 63 3.99 -11.38 8.88
N LEU A 64 4.81 -11.26 9.93
CA LEU A 64 4.43 -11.57 11.30
C LEU A 64 4.11 -10.27 12.04
N TYR A 65 2.92 -10.17 12.62
CA TYR A 65 2.43 -9.03 13.40
C TYR A 65 2.10 -9.43 14.82
N ALA A 66 2.32 -8.53 15.77
CA ALA A 66 1.62 -8.61 17.04
C ALA A 66 0.19 -8.09 16.86
N TRP A 67 -0.81 -8.87 17.27
CA TRP A 67 -2.23 -8.50 17.13
C TRP A 67 -2.57 -7.19 17.84
N SER A 68 -2.00 -6.96 19.05
CA SER A 68 -2.20 -5.73 19.80
C SER A 68 -1.71 -4.50 19.05
N ASP A 69 -0.58 -4.58 18.37
CA ASP A 69 -0.02 -3.48 17.61
C ASP A 69 -0.95 -3.11 16.45
N GLN A 70 -1.42 -4.12 15.73
CA GLN A 70 -2.36 -3.93 14.63
C GLN A 70 -3.66 -3.25 15.10
N MET A 71 -4.22 -3.67 16.23
CA MET A 71 -5.44 -3.08 16.78
C MET A 71 -5.24 -1.63 17.23
N ASN A 72 -4.03 -1.26 17.61
CA ASN A 72 -3.65 0.10 18.00
C ASN A 72 -3.16 0.96 16.82
N GLY A 73 -3.20 0.45 15.59
CA GLY A 73 -2.78 1.16 14.39
C GLY A 73 -1.26 1.23 14.21
N ALA A 74 -0.51 0.45 14.97
CA ALA A 74 0.95 0.32 14.81
C ALA A 74 1.25 -0.81 13.81
N TRP A 75 1.77 -0.44 12.64
CA TRP A 75 2.09 -1.38 11.56
C TRP A 75 3.60 -1.66 11.56
N ARG A 76 4.01 -2.69 12.30
CA ARG A 76 5.42 -3.12 12.38
C ARG A 76 5.55 -4.62 12.10
N PRO A 77 5.36 -5.05 10.84
CA PRO A 77 5.55 -6.44 10.49
C PRO A 77 7.03 -6.81 10.48
N THR A 78 7.31 -8.04 10.86
CA THR A 78 8.57 -8.69 10.51
C THR A 78 8.34 -9.59 9.31
N ALA A 79 8.93 -9.22 8.17
CA ALA A 79 8.81 -9.97 6.93
C ALA A 79 9.88 -11.06 6.86
N PHE A 80 9.50 -12.26 6.41
CA PHE A 80 10.39 -13.39 6.19
C PHE A 80 9.85 -14.30 5.07
N PHE A 81 10.69 -15.19 4.56
CA PHE A 81 10.26 -16.23 3.62
C PHE A 81 10.04 -17.55 4.36
N ALA A 82 8.84 -18.10 4.23
CA ALA A 82 8.56 -19.46 4.62
C ALA A 82 9.02 -20.40 3.50
N ASP A 83 9.92 -21.32 3.83
CA ASP A 83 10.47 -22.36 3.00
C ASP A 83 10.83 -23.55 3.91
N LYS A 84 11.39 -24.61 3.35
CA LYS A 84 11.88 -25.72 4.16
C LYS A 84 12.99 -25.27 5.12
N GLY A 85 12.71 -25.29 6.41
CA GLY A 85 13.67 -24.86 7.44
C GLY A 85 13.00 -24.28 8.68
N GLU A 86 13.73 -23.43 9.38
CA GLU A 86 13.33 -22.85 10.66
C GLU A 86 13.52 -21.34 10.67
N VAL A 87 12.58 -20.65 11.35
CA VAL A 87 12.69 -19.20 11.65
C VAL A 87 12.42 -19.01 13.13
N LYS A 88 13.38 -18.36 13.82
CA LYS A 88 13.30 -18.07 15.25
C LYS A 88 13.24 -16.57 15.49
N PHE A 89 12.25 -16.14 16.26
CA PHE A 89 12.02 -14.74 16.57
C PHE A 89 12.24 -14.45 18.07
N THR A 90 12.85 -13.30 18.34
CA THR A 90 12.83 -12.66 19.66
C THR A 90 12.08 -11.35 19.50
N LEU A 91 10.84 -11.31 19.99
CA LEU A 91 9.96 -10.14 19.88
C LEU A 91 10.08 -9.30 21.16
N GLN A 92 10.42 -8.02 20.97
CA GLN A 92 10.60 -7.07 22.06
C GLN A 92 9.51 -6.00 22.02
N ASN A 93 9.62 -4.98 22.85
CA ASN A 93 8.68 -3.88 22.91
C ASN A 93 8.66 -3.10 21.57
N LEU A 94 7.58 -2.33 21.35
CA LEU A 94 7.30 -1.55 20.12
C LEU A 94 8.45 -0.69 19.58
N ASP A 95 9.35 -0.23 20.47
CA ASP A 95 10.45 0.66 20.08
C ASP A 95 11.72 -0.08 19.62
N GLU A 96 11.75 -1.39 19.77
CA GLU A 96 12.87 -2.23 19.38
C GLU A 96 12.51 -3.14 18.21
N PHE A 97 13.46 -3.34 17.29
CA PHE A 97 13.25 -4.24 16.16
C PHE A 97 13.22 -5.69 16.63
N ALA A 98 12.30 -6.49 16.08
CA ALA A 98 12.34 -7.92 16.28
C ALA A 98 13.68 -8.49 15.81
N GLU A 99 14.36 -9.19 16.70
CA GLU A 99 15.52 -10.00 16.33
C GLU A 99 15.01 -11.35 15.84
N TRP A 100 15.62 -11.87 14.80
CA TRP A 100 15.26 -13.19 14.28
C TRP A 100 16.42 -13.84 13.55
N THR A 101 16.41 -15.16 13.50
CA THR A 101 17.42 -15.99 12.82
C THR A 101 16.72 -17.05 11.96
N SER A 102 17.40 -17.54 10.92
CA SER A 102 16.87 -18.59 10.07
C SER A 102 17.98 -19.37 9.38
N ASP A 103 17.75 -20.65 9.13
CA ASP A 103 18.57 -21.51 8.29
C ASP A 103 18.14 -21.48 6.81
N ILE A 104 17.04 -20.81 6.49
CA ILE A 104 16.49 -20.65 5.15
C ILE A 104 17.36 -19.65 4.35
N ALA A 105 17.86 -20.06 3.21
CA ALA A 105 18.77 -19.25 2.38
C ALA A 105 18.20 -17.88 1.97
N LEU A 106 16.90 -17.82 1.59
CA LEU A 106 16.23 -16.56 1.26
C LEU A 106 16.18 -15.60 2.44
N ASN A 107 16.00 -16.11 3.66
CA ASN A 107 16.00 -15.31 4.86
C ASN A 107 17.40 -14.78 5.21
N GLN A 108 18.42 -15.59 5.02
CA GLN A 108 19.82 -15.15 5.20
C GLN A 108 20.21 -14.09 4.17
N GLU A 109 19.73 -14.22 2.94
CA GLU A 109 19.90 -13.21 1.90
C GLU A 109 19.21 -11.91 2.27
N LEU A 110 17.92 -11.98 2.68
CA LEU A 110 17.13 -10.83 3.10
C LEU A 110 17.78 -10.08 4.28
N GLN A 111 18.16 -10.81 5.32
CA GLN A 111 18.80 -10.23 6.50
C GLN A 111 20.11 -9.53 6.16
N ARG A 112 20.94 -10.15 5.35
CA ARG A 112 22.24 -9.57 4.91
C ARG A 112 22.01 -8.25 4.18
N PHE A 113 21.06 -8.21 3.25
CA PHE A 113 20.74 -7.00 2.50
C PHE A 113 20.13 -5.90 3.40
N GLU A 114 19.21 -6.26 4.31
CA GLU A 114 18.63 -5.30 5.26
C GLU A 114 19.67 -4.72 6.21
N LEU A 115 20.63 -5.53 6.69
CA LEU A 115 21.75 -5.06 7.49
C LEU A 115 22.64 -4.10 6.71
N GLU A 116 22.98 -4.41 5.45
CA GLU A 116 23.77 -3.52 4.60
C GLU A 116 23.08 -2.17 4.39
N LYS A 117 21.77 -2.16 4.08
CA LYS A 117 20.99 -0.91 3.97
C LYS A 117 21.05 -0.11 5.26
N ARG A 118 20.86 -0.79 6.39
CA ARG A 118 20.88 -0.16 7.71
C ARG A 118 22.22 0.50 7.98
N TYR A 119 23.32 -0.22 7.85
CA TYR A 119 24.65 0.30 8.11
C TYR A 119 25.07 1.41 7.17
N LYS A 120 24.77 1.29 5.88
CA LYS A 120 25.20 2.27 4.88
C LYS A 120 24.39 3.56 4.91
N PHE A 121 23.07 3.48 5.18
CA PHE A 121 22.17 4.60 4.93
C PHE A 121 21.38 5.03 6.18
N THR A 122 20.69 4.11 6.86
CA THR A 122 19.71 4.51 7.88
C THR A 122 20.35 4.77 9.24
N THR A 123 21.31 3.95 9.69
CA THR A 123 21.98 4.14 10.99
C THR A 123 22.73 5.47 11.07
N PRO A 124 23.54 5.89 10.08
CA PRO A 124 24.21 7.19 10.12
C PRO A 124 23.24 8.36 10.20
N LEU A 125 22.13 8.30 9.46
CA LEU A 125 21.10 9.34 9.52
C LEU A 125 20.40 9.39 10.88
N GLN A 126 20.09 8.22 11.43
CA GLN A 126 19.46 8.13 12.74
C GLN A 126 20.37 8.70 13.85
N GLN A 127 21.65 8.34 13.87
CA GLN A 127 22.61 8.84 14.83
C GLN A 127 22.79 10.37 14.73
N GLU A 128 22.86 10.91 13.52
CA GLU A 128 22.97 12.35 13.30
C GLU A 128 21.70 13.09 13.76
N LYS A 129 20.52 12.54 13.49
CA LYS A 129 19.26 13.08 13.97
C LYS A 129 19.19 13.10 15.49
N GLU A 130 19.55 12.01 16.15
CA GLU A 130 19.58 11.90 17.60
C GLU A 130 20.56 12.90 18.23
N ALA A 131 21.72 13.09 17.60
CA ALA A 131 22.70 14.10 18.05
C ALA A 131 22.15 15.53 17.94
N LEU A 132 21.40 15.86 16.86
CA LEU A 132 20.75 17.16 16.72
C LEU A 132 19.61 17.34 17.73
N GLU A 133 18.84 16.30 18.01
CA GLU A 133 17.78 16.29 19.02
C GLU A 133 18.37 16.51 20.42
N ALA A 134 19.42 15.77 20.78
CA ALA A 134 20.11 15.91 22.07
C ALA A 134 20.74 17.29 22.25
N ALA A 135 21.22 17.90 21.17
CA ALA A 135 21.77 19.26 21.17
C ALA A 135 20.73 20.39 21.15
N GLY A 136 19.43 20.06 21.04
CA GLY A 136 18.35 21.04 20.90
C GLY A 136 18.39 21.80 19.58
N LYS A 137 18.97 21.23 18.52
CA LYS A 137 19.18 21.84 17.20
C LYS A 137 18.17 21.44 16.14
N VAL A 138 17.00 20.98 16.53
CA VAL A 138 15.91 20.61 15.60
C VAL A 138 15.02 21.81 15.34
N TYR A 139 14.39 22.32 16.37
CA TYR A 139 13.41 23.40 16.28
C TYR A 139 14.03 24.73 16.73
N THR A 140 13.52 25.81 16.13
CA THR A 140 13.89 27.16 16.64
C THR A 140 13.43 27.32 18.08
N PRO A 141 14.07 28.24 18.85
CA PRO A 141 13.69 28.49 20.25
C PRO A 141 12.21 28.85 20.40
N GLU A 142 11.65 29.62 19.46
CA GLU A 142 10.25 30.04 19.45
C GLU A 142 9.30 28.83 19.29
N ILE A 143 9.59 27.95 18.35
CA ILE A 143 8.82 26.69 18.16
C ILE A 143 8.96 25.77 19.39
N SER A 144 10.17 25.63 19.92
CA SER A 144 10.43 24.80 21.10
C SER A 144 9.64 25.26 22.31
N GLU A 145 9.55 26.57 22.51
CA GLU A 145 8.76 27.16 23.59
C GLU A 145 7.23 26.93 23.39
N LEU A 146 6.73 27.11 22.16
CA LEU A 146 5.31 26.82 21.86
C LEU A 146 4.95 25.34 22.05
N ARG A 147 5.88 24.42 21.72
CA ARG A 147 5.69 22.98 21.95
C ARG A 147 5.59 22.64 23.43
N LYS A 148 6.47 23.24 24.28
CA LYS A 148 6.37 23.09 25.74
C LYS A 148 5.05 23.61 26.31
N GLN A 149 4.60 24.77 25.81
CA GLN A 149 3.31 25.33 26.19
C GLN A 149 2.15 24.40 25.82
N TYR A 150 2.24 23.74 24.64
CA TYR A 150 1.22 22.79 24.17
C TYR A 150 1.05 21.59 25.10
N GLU A 151 2.12 21.11 25.76
CA GLU A 151 2.05 20.01 26.73
C GLU A 151 1.22 20.35 27.99
N SER A 152 1.09 21.63 28.30
CA SER A 152 0.33 22.13 29.48
C SER A 152 -1.09 22.59 29.16
N VAL A 153 -1.51 22.54 27.91
CA VAL A 153 -2.84 23.01 27.44
C VAL A 153 -3.96 22.15 28.01
N LYS A 154 -4.99 22.83 28.51
CA LYS A 154 -6.17 22.17 29.10
C LYS A 154 -7.44 22.37 28.28
N THR A 155 -7.47 23.35 27.40
CA THR A 155 -8.66 23.68 26.61
C THR A 155 -8.38 23.61 25.10
N ARG A 156 -9.45 23.37 24.33
CA ARG A 156 -9.37 23.35 22.88
C ARG A 156 -9.02 24.73 22.31
N GLU A 157 -9.53 25.80 22.90
CA GLU A 157 -9.26 27.18 22.48
C GLU A 157 -7.78 27.54 22.62
N GLU A 158 -7.15 27.18 23.77
CA GLU A 158 -5.72 27.35 23.99
C GLU A 158 -4.91 26.54 22.96
N ALA A 159 -5.30 25.29 22.70
CA ALA A 159 -4.66 24.44 21.70
C ALA A 159 -4.72 25.05 20.29
N ASP A 160 -5.87 25.54 19.89
CA ASP A 160 -6.08 26.16 18.56
C ASP A 160 -5.31 27.47 18.42
N ALA A 161 -5.22 28.29 19.47
CA ALA A 161 -4.42 29.50 19.49
C ALA A 161 -2.91 29.22 19.35
N LEU A 162 -2.39 28.19 20.04
CA LEU A 162 -0.99 27.77 19.90
C LEU A 162 -0.71 27.21 18.50
N ARG A 163 -1.61 26.38 17.96
CA ARG A 163 -1.50 25.86 16.59
C ARG A 163 -1.41 27.01 15.56
N ALA A 164 -2.26 28.02 15.69
CA ALA A 164 -2.22 29.17 14.80
C ALA A 164 -0.88 29.91 14.85
N LYS A 165 -0.27 30.08 16.04
CA LYS A 165 1.07 30.67 16.18
C LYS A 165 2.14 29.81 15.51
N VAL A 166 2.11 28.48 15.73
CA VAL A 166 3.03 27.54 15.11
C VAL A 166 2.91 27.60 13.58
N GLN A 167 1.68 27.55 13.05
CA GLN A 167 1.45 27.64 11.60
C GLN A 167 1.98 28.93 10.99
N LYS A 168 1.85 30.05 11.71
CA LYS A 168 2.44 31.32 11.27
C LYS A 168 3.97 31.24 11.17
N LEU A 169 4.64 30.71 12.18
CA LEU A 169 6.11 30.54 12.17
C LEU A 169 6.57 29.59 11.07
N ILE A 170 5.82 28.50 10.83
CA ILE A 170 6.07 27.57 9.71
C ILE A 170 5.96 28.33 8.36
N ALA A 171 4.92 29.12 8.17
CA ALA A 171 4.73 29.92 6.96
C ALA A 171 5.83 30.96 6.75
N GLU A 172 6.44 31.47 7.83
CA GLU A 172 7.59 32.37 7.82
C GLU A 172 8.94 31.64 7.63
N GLY A 173 8.94 30.29 7.51
CA GLY A 173 10.16 29.48 7.41
C GLY A 173 10.97 29.36 8.70
N LYS A 174 10.37 29.65 9.85
CA LYS A 174 11.03 29.69 11.18
C LYS A 174 10.77 28.42 12.01
N GLU A 175 10.47 27.29 11.38
CA GLU A 175 10.19 26.04 12.11
C GLU A 175 11.46 25.39 12.63
N TYR A 176 12.47 25.26 11.79
CA TYR A 176 13.67 24.47 12.04
C TYR A 176 14.92 25.33 12.14
N MET A 177 15.87 24.82 12.92
CA MET A 177 17.23 25.34 12.99
C MET A 177 17.98 25.10 11.67
N PRO A 178 18.96 25.96 11.29
CA PRO A 178 19.73 25.78 10.05
C PRO A 178 20.40 24.39 9.96
N GLU A 179 20.96 23.88 11.06
CA GLU A 179 21.61 22.58 11.11
C GLU A 179 20.63 21.43 10.78
N TYR A 180 19.38 21.54 11.25
CA TYR A 180 18.37 20.53 10.92
C TYR A 180 17.89 20.65 9.47
N LEU A 181 17.86 21.84 8.88
CA LEU A 181 17.58 22.02 7.46
C LEU A 181 18.65 21.38 6.58
N GLU A 182 19.93 21.56 6.92
CA GLU A 182 21.06 20.87 6.27
C GLU A 182 20.94 19.34 6.38
N PHE A 183 20.62 18.86 7.57
CA PHE A 183 20.34 17.42 7.80
C PHE A 183 19.20 16.90 6.93
N ARG A 184 18.11 17.66 6.80
CA ARG A 184 16.97 17.28 5.93
C ARG A 184 17.39 17.18 4.46
N GLU A 185 18.16 18.12 3.96
CA GLU A 185 18.68 18.07 2.59
C GLU A 185 19.59 16.87 2.37
N LYS A 186 20.49 16.61 3.31
CA LYS A 186 21.34 15.42 3.31
C LYS A 186 20.50 14.15 3.33
N SER A 187 19.47 14.08 4.18
CA SER A 187 18.59 12.92 4.30
C SER A 187 17.88 12.60 2.99
N VAL A 188 17.44 13.61 2.23
CA VAL A 188 16.83 13.41 0.91
C VAL A 188 17.83 12.77 -0.05
N LYS A 189 19.07 13.22 -0.09
CA LYS A 189 20.13 12.65 -0.97
C LYS A 189 20.44 11.20 -0.58
N VAL A 190 20.64 10.95 0.72
CA VAL A 190 20.92 9.59 1.23
C VAL A 190 19.74 8.63 0.93
N MET A 191 18.50 9.12 0.97
CA MET A 191 17.34 8.31 0.59
C MET A 191 17.32 7.99 -0.91
N ASP A 192 17.70 8.93 -1.79
CA ASP A 192 17.85 8.65 -3.21
C ASP A 192 18.97 7.63 -3.49
N GLU A 193 20.12 7.76 -2.82
CA GLU A 193 21.20 6.79 -2.88
C GLU A 193 20.75 5.39 -2.42
N LEU A 194 19.95 5.31 -1.34
CA LEU A 194 19.35 4.05 -0.88
C LEU A 194 18.43 3.41 -1.93
N LEU A 195 17.59 4.21 -2.59
CA LEU A 195 16.70 3.71 -3.65
C LEU A 195 17.50 3.17 -4.85
N THR A 196 18.53 3.91 -5.28
CA THR A 196 19.46 3.50 -6.35
C THR A 196 20.21 2.21 -5.97
N TYR A 197 20.70 2.15 -4.74
CA TYR A 197 21.36 0.94 -4.22
C TYR A 197 20.41 -0.27 -4.19
N THR A 198 19.15 -0.05 -3.80
CA THR A 198 18.13 -1.11 -3.76
C THR A 198 17.79 -1.61 -5.19
N LEU A 199 17.70 -0.70 -6.17
CA LEU A 199 17.47 -1.07 -7.56
C LEU A 199 18.64 -1.91 -8.11
N ALA A 200 19.89 -1.47 -7.89
CA ALA A 200 21.08 -2.19 -8.31
C ALA A 200 21.20 -3.58 -7.65
N TYR A 201 20.78 -3.70 -6.39
CA TYR A 201 20.70 -4.98 -5.72
C TYR A 201 19.68 -5.90 -6.40
N ALA A 202 18.47 -5.43 -6.66
CA ALA A 202 17.44 -6.20 -7.35
C ALA A 202 17.89 -6.63 -8.76
N GLU A 203 18.59 -5.76 -9.47
CA GLU A 203 19.16 -6.07 -10.80
C GLU A 203 20.21 -7.17 -10.72
N SER A 204 21.07 -7.15 -9.71
CA SER A 204 22.18 -8.10 -9.57
C SER A 204 21.80 -9.42 -8.90
N ASN A 205 20.67 -9.48 -8.20
CA ASN A 205 20.22 -10.63 -7.42
C ASN A 205 18.81 -11.08 -7.85
N PRO A 206 18.69 -11.86 -8.93
CA PRO A 206 17.41 -12.29 -9.48
C PRO A 206 16.74 -13.42 -8.66
N THR A 207 16.51 -13.16 -7.40
CA THR A 207 15.87 -14.02 -6.39
C THR A 207 14.51 -13.47 -5.98
N LEU A 208 13.74 -14.21 -5.15
CA LEU A 208 12.53 -13.71 -4.54
C LEU A 208 12.82 -12.52 -3.59
N VAL A 209 14.00 -12.47 -2.98
CA VAL A 209 14.43 -11.32 -2.19
C VAL A 209 14.62 -10.10 -3.08
N GLY A 210 15.35 -10.22 -4.19
CA GLY A 210 15.53 -9.14 -5.16
C GLY A 210 14.18 -8.63 -5.72
N LEU A 211 13.27 -9.53 -6.09
CA LEU A 211 11.92 -9.20 -6.53
C LEU A 211 11.14 -8.45 -5.43
N SER A 212 11.24 -8.89 -4.18
CA SER A 212 10.61 -8.23 -3.04
C SER A 212 11.17 -6.81 -2.84
N GLN A 213 12.46 -6.61 -3.01
CA GLN A 213 13.08 -5.28 -2.94
C GLN A 213 12.66 -4.38 -4.10
N LEU A 214 12.51 -4.94 -5.30
CA LEU A 214 11.98 -4.20 -6.45
C LEU A 214 10.53 -3.74 -6.22
N LYS A 215 9.69 -4.57 -5.60
CA LYS A 215 8.35 -4.18 -5.17
C LYS A 215 8.36 -3.03 -4.16
N GLU A 216 9.25 -3.07 -3.16
CA GLU A 216 9.38 -1.99 -2.17
C GLU A 216 9.68 -0.63 -2.83
N LEU A 217 10.47 -0.62 -3.91
CA LEU A 217 10.75 0.59 -4.67
C LEU A 217 9.49 1.21 -5.28
N THR A 218 8.51 0.42 -5.71
CA THR A 218 7.27 0.95 -6.33
C THR A 218 6.51 1.90 -5.41
N MET A 219 6.58 1.68 -4.09
CA MET A 219 5.91 2.52 -3.09
C MET A 219 6.67 3.81 -2.80
N ARG A 220 7.96 3.86 -3.08
CA ARG A 220 8.87 4.97 -2.72
C ARG A 220 9.32 5.81 -3.91
N ILE A 221 9.20 5.29 -5.14
CA ILE A 221 9.76 5.88 -6.36
C ILE A 221 9.31 7.34 -6.60
N ARG A 222 8.08 7.70 -6.21
CA ARG A 222 7.55 9.07 -6.35
C ARG A 222 8.34 10.11 -5.54
N ARG A 223 9.16 9.69 -4.59
CA ARG A 223 10.00 10.57 -3.77
C ARG A 223 11.42 10.69 -4.30
N SER A 224 11.80 9.84 -5.26
CA SER A 224 13.13 9.89 -5.88
C SER A 224 13.23 11.03 -6.88
N LYS A 225 14.40 11.64 -6.93
CA LYS A 225 14.79 12.61 -7.97
C LYS A 225 15.67 11.95 -9.04
N GLU A 226 16.29 10.84 -8.73
CA GLU A 226 17.25 10.12 -9.57
C GLU A 226 16.61 8.99 -10.36
N LEU A 227 15.63 8.28 -9.76
CA LEU A 227 14.94 7.14 -10.35
C LEU A 227 13.53 7.48 -10.79
N SER A 228 13.08 6.78 -11.82
CA SER A 228 11.72 6.85 -12.36
C SER A 228 11.03 5.48 -12.30
N SER A 229 9.72 5.44 -12.53
CA SER A 229 8.98 4.19 -12.68
C SER A 229 9.55 3.34 -13.83
N LYS A 230 10.11 3.96 -14.87
CA LYS A 230 10.69 3.27 -16.02
C LYS A 230 11.86 2.39 -15.60
N ASP A 231 12.72 2.83 -14.69
CA ASP A 231 13.89 2.06 -14.24
C ASP A 231 13.45 0.76 -13.56
N ILE A 232 12.40 0.81 -12.76
CA ILE A 232 11.79 -0.38 -12.12
C ILE A 232 11.16 -1.30 -13.18
N VAL A 233 10.44 -0.73 -14.17
CA VAL A 233 9.82 -1.48 -15.27
C VAL A 233 10.88 -2.21 -16.09
N ASP A 234 11.98 -1.53 -16.42
CA ASP A 234 13.07 -2.10 -17.21
C ASP A 234 13.73 -3.28 -16.45
N VAL A 235 14.05 -3.13 -15.18
CA VAL A 235 14.60 -4.21 -14.34
C VAL A 235 13.64 -5.38 -14.25
N TYR A 236 12.35 -5.13 -14.00
CA TYR A 236 11.35 -6.18 -13.93
C TYR A 236 11.26 -6.96 -15.25
N ASN A 237 11.08 -6.28 -16.37
CA ASN A 237 10.91 -6.91 -17.69
C ASN A 237 12.13 -7.71 -18.13
N ASN A 238 13.33 -7.20 -17.87
CA ASN A 238 14.57 -7.82 -18.30
C ASN A 238 15.01 -9.00 -17.42
N ILE A 239 14.63 -9.02 -16.14
CA ILE A 239 15.23 -9.93 -15.15
C ILE A 239 14.20 -10.84 -14.49
N TYR A 240 13.01 -10.36 -14.21
CA TYR A 240 12.02 -11.05 -13.37
C TYR A 240 10.83 -11.60 -14.13
N ALA A 241 10.39 -10.95 -15.22
CA ALA A 241 9.17 -11.31 -15.94
C ALA A 241 9.13 -12.81 -16.30
N GLY A 242 8.10 -13.51 -15.80
CA GLY A 242 7.92 -14.96 -16.01
C GLY A 242 8.82 -15.88 -15.19
N LYS A 243 9.70 -15.35 -14.33
CA LYS A 243 10.62 -16.15 -13.53
C LYS A 243 9.98 -16.75 -12.27
N PHE A 244 9.05 -16.04 -11.67
CA PHE A 244 8.37 -16.42 -10.43
C PHE A 244 6.86 -16.50 -10.63
N ALA A 245 6.42 -17.19 -11.67
CA ALA A 245 5.00 -17.34 -11.99
C ALA A 245 4.19 -17.81 -10.77
N ASP A 246 3.01 -17.23 -10.56
CA ASP A 246 2.11 -17.46 -9.44
C ASP A 246 2.62 -17.00 -8.05
N ASP A 247 3.78 -16.36 -7.96
CA ASP A 247 4.20 -15.69 -6.73
C ASP A 247 3.41 -14.39 -6.52
N ALA A 248 3.01 -14.10 -5.28
CA ALA A 248 2.18 -12.92 -4.99
C ALA A 248 2.92 -11.61 -5.27
N THR A 249 4.24 -11.56 -5.04
CA THR A 249 5.07 -10.39 -5.35
C THR A 249 5.20 -10.19 -6.85
N ASP A 250 5.40 -11.29 -7.62
CA ASP A 250 5.46 -11.25 -9.08
C ASP A 250 4.14 -10.78 -9.68
N ASN A 251 3.04 -11.32 -9.20
CA ASN A 251 1.70 -10.90 -9.58
C ASN A 251 1.45 -9.41 -9.33
N TYR A 252 1.90 -8.89 -8.18
CA TYR A 252 1.84 -7.46 -7.89
C TYR A 252 2.68 -6.68 -8.91
N MET A 253 3.91 -7.09 -9.17
CA MET A 253 4.82 -6.40 -10.09
C MET A 253 4.30 -6.38 -11.52
N GLN A 254 3.76 -7.49 -12.03
CA GLN A 254 3.11 -7.54 -13.35
C GLN A 254 2.03 -6.48 -13.48
N ASN A 255 1.12 -6.42 -12.51
CA ASN A 255 0.02 -5.46 -12.54
C ASN A 255 0.52 -4.02 -12.38
N TRP A 256 1.51 -3.79 -11.51
CA TRP A 256 2.11 -2.48 -11.36
C TRP A 256 2.79 -2.02 -12.66
N VAL A 257 3.52 -2.88 -13.36
CA VAL A 257 4.13 -2.58 -14.68
C VAL A 257 3.06 -2.24 -15.72
N ILE A 258 1.97 -3.00 -15.77
CA ILE A 258 0.84 -2.69 -16.66
C ILE A 258 0.31 -1.28 -16.37
N SER A 259 0.14 -0.95 -15.09
CA SER A 259 -0.37 0.35 -14.66
C SER A 259 0.51 1.54 -15.04
N GLN A 260 1.83 1.35 -15.10
CA GLN A 260 2.75 2.41 -15.51
C GLN A 260 2.61 2.78 -17.00
N ASN A 261 2.02 1.89 -17.78
CA ASN A 261 1.76 2.11 -19.20
C ASN A 261 0.36 2.70 -19.49
N ILE A 262 -0.53 2.76 -18.49
CA ILE A 262 -1.87 3.34 -18.66
C ILE A 262 -1.75 4.88 -18.67
N LYS A 263 -2.08 5.49 -19.80
CA LYS A 263 -2.05 6.94 -19.97
C LYS A 263 -3.24 7.43 -20.82
N VAL A 264 -3.46 8.73 -20.79
CA VAL A 264 -4.44 9.39 -21.67
C VAL A 264 -4.08 9.09 -23.14
N GLY A 265 -5.06 8.67 -23.92
CA GLY A 265 -4.94 8.24 -25.31
C GLY A 265 -4.81 6.73 -25.49
N ASP A 266 -4.48 5.95 -24.45
CA ASP A 266 -4.46 4.49 -24.50
C ASP A 266 -5.90 3.94 -24.44
N ARG A 267 -6.07 2.69 -24.87
CA ARG A 267 -7.34 1.99 -24.75
C ARG A 267 -7.53 1.49 -23.31
N PHE A 268 -8.77 1.55 -22.81
CA PHE A 268 -9.11 0.95 -21.51
C PHE A 268 -8.84 -0.56 -21.49
N ILE A 269 -8.65 -1.12 -20.30
CA ILE A 269 -8.44 -2.56 -20.11
C ILE A 269 -9.79 -3.22 -19.91
N ASP A 270 -10.16 -4.15 -20.81
CA ASP A 270 -11.44 -4.86 -20.71
C ASP A 270 -11.45 -5.90 -19.59
N PHE A 271 -12.63 -6.11 -19.02
CA PHE A 271 -12.85 -7.12 -17.99
C PHE A 271 -14.32 -7.56 -17.99
N THR A 272 -14.58 -8.67 -17.31
CA THR A 272 -15.93 -9.18 -17.07
C THR A 272 -16.10 -9.39 -15.56
N ALA A 273 -17.24 -8.91 -15.02
CA ALA A 273 -17.57 -9.06 -13.61
C ALA A 273 -19.10 -9.19 -13.44
N PRO A 274 -19.56 -9.84 -12.35
CA PRO A 274 -21.00 -9.94 -12.08
C PRO A 274 -21.57 -8.65 -11.49
N ASP A 275 -22.85 -8.43 -11.72
CA ASP A 275 -23.66 -7.48 -10.96
C ASP A 275 -24.15 -8.08 -9.63
N ALA A 276 -24.97 -7.33 -8.88
CA ALA A 276 -25.55 -7.80 -7.62
C ALA A 276 -26.52 -9.00 -7.77
N LYS A 277 -26.97 -9.31 -8.98
CA LYS A 277 -27.83 -10.47 -9.28
C LYS A 277 -27.03 -11.68 -9.77
N GLY A 278 -25.72 -11.53 -9.95
CA GLY A 278 -24.84 -12.56 -10.50
C GLY A 278 -24.83 -12.61 -12.02
N GLU A 279 -25.46 -11.63 -12.73
CA GLU A 279 -25.35 -11.52 -14.18
C GLU A 279 -23.95 -11.01 -14.55
N MET A 280 -23.33 -11.71 -15.52
CA MET A 280 -21.98 -11.36 -15.98
C MET A 280 -22.03 -10.26 -17.03
N HIS A 281 -21.34 -9.17 -16.78
CA HIS A 281 -21.22 -8.01 -17.65
C HIS A 281 -19.77 -7.84 -18.13
N THR A 282 -19.58 -7.63 -19.42
CA THR A 282 -18.28 -7.29 -20.02
C THR A 282 -18.23 -5.79 -20.28
N LEU A 283 -17.23 -5.11 -19.71
CA LEU A 283 -17.13 -3.64 -19.77
C LEU A 283 -17.26 -3.11 -21.20
N SER A 284 -16.55 -3.69 -22.16
CA SER A 284 -16.60 -3.27 -23.56
C SER A 284 -17.98 -3.33 -24.20
N LYS A 285 -18.88 -4.19 -23.70
CA LYS A 285 -20.26 -4.27 -24.17
C LYS A 285 -21.14 -3.18 -23.56
N GLU A 286 -20.94 -2.91 -22.26
CA GLU A 286 -21.76 -1.94 -21.50
C GLU A 286 -21.49 -0.50 -21.93
N ILE A 287 -20.25 -0.18 -22.31
CA ILE A 287 -19.83 1.19 -22.69
C ILE A 287 -19.80 1.42 -24.21
N LYS A 288 -20.15 0.42 -25.02
CA LYS A 288 -20.04 0.49 -26.49
C LYS A 288 -20.79 1.70 -27.07
N GLY A 289 -20.04 2.56 -27.79
CA GLY A 289 -20.58 3.75 -28.44
C GLY A 289 -21.04 4.84 -27.47
N LYS A 290 -20.47 4.88 -26.28
CA LYS A 290 -20.77 5.90 -25.28
C LYS A 290 -19.47 6.47 -24.72
N ILE A 291 -19.49 7.72 -24.33
CA ILE A 291 -18.49 8.24 -23.40
C ILE A 291 -18.77 7.60 -22.03
N ALA A 292 -17.78 6.97 -21.43
CA ALA A 292 -17.99 6.20 -20.21
C ALA A 292 -17.03 6.57 -19.09
N LEU A 293 -17.55 6.59 -17.87
CA LEU A 293 -16.73 6.66 -16.65
C LEU A 293 -16.62 5.24 -16.07
N ILE A 294 -15.39 4.74 -15.98
CA ILE A 294 -15.06 3.50 -15.30
C ILE A 294 -14.68 3.89 -13.86
N ASP A 295 -15.53 3.52 -12.91
CA ASP A 295 -15.38 3.91 -11.50
C ASP A 295 -14.97 2.69 -10.68
N LEU A 296 -13.70 2.60 -10.35
CA LEU A 296 -13.14 1.56 -9.46
C LEU A 296 -13.25 2.05 -8.01
N TRP A 297 -14.21 1.53 -7.28
CA TRP A 297 -14.56 1.99 -5.93
C TRP A 297 -14.71 0.83 -4.93
N ALA A 298 -14.95 1.12 -3.67
CA ALA A 298 -15.27 0.12 -2.64
C ALA A 298 -16.16 0.72 -1.55
N SER A 299 -16.97 -0.11 -0.89
CA SER A 299 -17.87 0.31 0.19
C SER A 299 -17.14 0.94 1.38
N TRP A 300 -15.95 0.44 1.67
CA TRP A 300 -15.07 0.92 2.73
C TRP A 300 -14.24 2.16 2.35
N CYS A 301 -14.19 2.52 1.06
CA CYS A 301 -13.41 3.68 0.57
C CYS A 301 -14.23 4.96 0.65
N GLY A 302 -14.15 5.67 1.75
CA GLY A 302 -14.88 6.93 1.94
C GLY A 302 -14.58 8.01 0.88
N PRO A 303 -13.32 8.28 0.51
CA PRO A 303 -13.00 9.19 -0.58
C PRO A 303 -13.61 8.76 -1.93
N CYS A 304 -13.50 7.48 -2.32
CA CYS A 304 -14.06 6.97 -3.58
C CYS A 304 -15.57 7.21 -3.65
N ARG A 305 -16.28 6.89 -2.58
CA ARG A 305 -17.74 7.08 -2.49
C ARG A 305 -18.14 8.56 -2.63
N ARG A 306 -17.35 9.49 -2.07
CA ARG A 306 -17.60 10.94 -2.27
C ARG A 306 -17.39 11.35 -3.72
N GLU A 307 -16.35 10.81 -4.36
CA GLU A 307 -16.06 11.06 -5.76
C GLU A 307 -17.16 10.51 -6.66
N SER A 308 -17.57 9.25 -6.48
CA SER A 308 -18.71 8.65 -7.19
C SER A 308 -20.00 9.46 -6.99
N MET A 309 -20.32 9.87 -5.76
CA MET A 309 -21.48 10.70 -5.49
C MET A 309 -21.45 12.05 -6.23
N SER A 310 -20.27 12.65 -6.41
CA SER A 310 -20.13 13.90 -7.17
C SER A 310 -20.44 13.76 -8.66
N MET A 311 -20.42 12.54 -9.19
CA MET A 311 -20.74 12.24 -10.60
C MET A 311 -22.26 12.07 -10.87
N LYS A 312 -23.08 11.92 -9.82
CA LYS A 312 -24.54 11.70 -9.99
C LYS A 312 -25.24 12.78 -10.80
N PRO A 313 -25.03 14.09 -10.55
CA PRO A 313 -25.67 15.14 -11.36
C PRO A 313 -25.28 15.07 -12.85
N LEU A 314 -24.03 14.68 -13.13
CA LEU A 314 -23.54 14.53 -14.50
C LEU A 314 -24.21 13.33 -15.17
N TYR A 315 -24.26 12.19 -14.50
CA TYR A 315 -24.95 11.03 -15.02
C TYR A 315 -26.40 11.34 -15.39
N GLU A 316 -27.17 11.95 -14.50
CA GLU A 316 -28.56 12.33 -14.75
C GLU A 316 -28.72 13.31 -15.91
N SER A 317 -27.78 14.23 -16.11
CA SER A 317 -27.83 15.24 -17.18
C SER A 317 -27.44 14.69 -18.56
N TYR A 318 -26.61 13.65 -18.61
CA TYR A 318 -25.99 13.18 -19.85
C TYR A 318 -26.26 11.71 -20.22
N LYS A 319 -26.89 10.91 -19.34
CA LYS A 319 -27.19 9.47 -19.62
C LYS A 319 -27.97 9.23 -20.92
N ASP A 320 -28.88 10.13 -21.25
CA ASP A 320 -29.69 10.04 -22.46
C ASP A 320 -29.04 10.71 -23.69
N LYS A 321 -27.81 11.26 -23.49
CA LYS A 321 -27.03 11.93 -24.54
C LYS A 321 -25.79 11.16 -24.96
N GLY A 322 -25.62 9.92 -24.47
CA GLY A 322 -24.48 9.10 -24.83
C GLY A 322 -23.39 8.99 -23.72
N PHE A 323 -23.70 9.38 -22.49
CA PHE A 323 -22.80 9.17 -21.35
C PHE A 323 -23.26 8.00 -20.48
N THR A 324 -22.32 7.25 -19.91
CA THR A 324 -22.61 6.21 -18.92
C THR A 324 -21.54 6.12 -17.84
N ILE A 325 -21.88 5.48 -16.74
CA ILE A 325 -20.94 5.13 -15.67
C ILE A 325 -21.07 3.62 -15.41
N VAL A 326 -19.95 2.94 -15.29
CA VAL A 326 -19.86 1.55 -14.82
C VAL A 326 -18.98 1.52 -13.57
N GLY A 327 -19.60 1.27 -12.43
CA GLY A 327 -18.89 1.11 -11.16
C GLY A 327 -18.43 -0.33 -10.98
N VAL A 328 -17.24 -0.53 -10.41
CA VAL A 328 -16.72 -1.85 -10.01
C VAL A 328 -16.29 -1.79 -8.56
N ALA A 329 -17.08 -2.41 -7.71
CA ALA A 329 -16.82 -2.47 -6.29
C ALA A 329 -15.85 -3.61 -5.95
N ARG A 330 -14.74 -3.29 -5.31
CA ARG A 330 -13.81 -4.28 -4.74
C ARG A 330 -14.25 -4.66 -3.34
N GLU A 331 -14.80 -5.83 -3.17
CA GLU A 331 -15.44 -6.24 -1.91
C GLU A 331 -15.05 -7.67 -1.50
N ARG A 332 -15.37 -7.99 -0.26
CA ARG A 332 -15.31 -9.36 0.27
C ARG A 332 -16.68 -9.98 0.33
N ARG A 333 -17.68 -9.17 0.59
CA ARG A 333 -19.07 -9.56 0.64
C ARG A 333 -19.88 -8.63 -0.24
N GLN A 334 -20.73 -9.22 -1.04
CA GLN A 334 -21.60 -8.46 -1.95
C GLN A 334 -22.54 -7.52 -1.19
N GLU A 335 -22.99 -7.91 -0.01
CA GLU A 335 -23.91 -7.13 0.83
C GLU A 335 -23.32 -5.78 1.23
N ASP A 336 -21.99 -5.68 1.36
CA ASP A 336 -21.31 -4.42 1.70
C ASP A 336 -21.43 -3.41 0.54
N MET A 337 -21.28 -3.86 -0.71
CA MET A 337 -21.54 -3.07 -1.90
C MET A 337 -23.00 -2.63 -1.97
N GLU A 338 -23.94 -3.58 -1.81
CA GLU A 338 -25.38 -3.31 -1.91
C GLU A 338 -25.82 -2.27 -0.86
N ALA A 339 -25.33 -2.39 0.37
CA ALA A 339 -25.60 -1.43 1.45
C ALA A 339 -25.05 -0.03 1.10
N ALA A 340 -23.86 0.05 0.52
CA ALA A 340 -23.25 1.31 0.10
C ALA A 340 -24.03 1.93 -1.07
N ILE A 341 -24.38 1.16 -2.11
CA ILE A 341 -25.19 1.62 -3.25
C ILE A 341 -26.54 2.16 -2.78
N LYS A 342 -27.21 1.43 -1.89
CA LYS A 342 -28.51 1.87 -1.31
C LYS A 342 -28.37 3.16 -0.54
N LYS A 343 -27.31 3.31 0.24
CA LYS A 343 -27.06 4.50 1.04
C LYS A 343 -26.74 5.73 0.20
N ASP A 344 -25.87 5.56 -0.81
CA ASP A 344 -25.34 6.66 -1.63
C ASP A 344 -26.24 6.94 -2.87
N GLY A 345 -27.08 5.98 -3.24
CA GLY A 345 -28.05 6.08 -4.33
C GLY A 345 -27.41 6.18 -5.69
N TYR A 346 -26.52 5.23 -6.06
CA TYR A 346 -25.92 5.18 -7.39
C TYR A 346 -26.94 4.73 -8.44
N PRO A 347 -27.17 5.52 -9.51
CA PRO A 347 -28.18 5.22 -10.52
C PRO A 347 -27.67 4.42 -11.73
N TRP A 348 -26.39 4.05 -11.73
CA TRP A 348 -25.72 3.33 -12.82
C TRP A 348 -25.43 1.87 -12.49
N LEU A 349 -24.96 1.12 -13.50
CA LEU A 349 -24.53 -0.26 -13.33
C LEU A 349 -23.35 -0.36 -12.37
N CYS A 350 -23.52 -1.14 -11.31
CA CYS A 350 -22.47 -1.48 -10.36
C CYS A 350 -22.18 -2.98 -10.44
N LEU A 351 -20.94 -3.30 -10.77
CA LEU A 351 -20.40 -4.64 -10.77
C LEU A 351 -19.64 -4.88 -9.46
N VAL A 352 -19.44 -6.14 -9.12
CA VAL A 352 -18.70 -6.53 -7.92
C VAL A 352 -17.52 -7.44 -8.28
N GLU A 353 -16.37 -7.13 -7.69
CA GLU A 353 -15.20 -7.99 -7.68
C GLU A 353 -15.00 -8.51 -6.25
N LEU A 354 -15.33 -9.78 -6.03
CA LEU A 354 -15.17 -10.42 -4.72
C LEU A 354 -13.77 -11.03 -4.58
N ASN A 355 -13.08 -10.65 -3.49
CA ASN A 355 -11.78 -11.22 -3.12
C ASN A 355 -10.73 -11.14 -4.25
N ASP A 356 -10.75 -10.08 -5.03
CA ASP A 356 -9.82 -9.84 -6.14
C ASP A 356 -9.82 -10.95 -7.22
N ALA A 357 -10.92 -11.68 -7.37
CA ALA A 357 -10.99 -12.83 -8.27
C ALA A 357 -10.66 -12.49 -9.74
N GLY A 358 -11.04 -11.30 -10.20
CA GLY A 358 -10.73 -10.79 -11.55
C GLY A 358 -9.48 -9.94 -11.62
N ARG A 359 -8.91 -9.56 -10.47
CA ARG A 359 -7.77 -8.64 -10.32
C ARG A 359 -7.96 -7.34 -11.12
N ILE A 360 -9.20 -6.81 -11.14
CA ILE A 360 -9.58 -5.68 -11.97
C ILE A 360 -8.85 -4.42 -11.51
N TRP A 361 -8.83 -4.16 -10.22
CA TRP A 361 -8.11 -3.01 -9.67
C TRP A 361 -6.61 -3.08 -9.99
N ASP A 362 -6.02 -4.25 -9.85
CA ASP A 362 -4.61 -4.47 -10.14
C ASP A 362 -4.29 -4.19 -11.62
N LYS A 363 -5.13 -4.65 -12.55
CA LYS A 363 -4.98 -4.39 -14.00
C LYS A 363 -4.95 -2.89 -14.31
N TYR A 364 -5.68 -2.09 -13.56
CA TYR A 364 -5.68 -0.64 -13.68
C TYR A 364 -4.63 0.05 -12.79
N GLY A 365 -3.78 -0.71 -12.11
CA GLY A 365 -2.75 -0.18 -11.20
C GLY A 365 -3.31 0.52 -9.98
N VAL A 366 -4.49 0.15 -9.58
CA VAL A 366 -5.16 0.69 -8.40
C VAL A 366 -4.81 -0.20 -7.22
N GLY A 367 -3.98 0.32 -6.33
CA GLY A 367 -3.58 -0.38 -5.12
C GLY A 367 -4.65 -0.34 -4.01
N ASN A 368 -4.29 -0.86 -2.84
CA ASN A 368 -5.18 -0.97 -1.68
C ASN A 368 -5.53 0.39 -1.01
N ALA A 369 -4.90 1.48 -1.43
CA ALA A 369 -5.04 2.79 -0.76
C ALA A 369 -6.27 3.60 -1.20
N GLY A 370 -6.97 3.19 -2.25
CA GLY A 370 -8.16 3.89 -2.75
C GLY A 370 -8.46 3.54 -4.20
N GLY A 371 -9.66 3.86 -4.67
CA GLY A 371 -10.12 3.63 -6.02
C GLY A 371 -9.53 4.59 -7.07
N ALA A 372 -10.01 4.47 -8.29
CA ALA A 372 -9.66 5.38 -9.39
C ALA A 372 -10.80 5.47 -10.40
N ILE A 373 -10.87 6.60 -11.07
CA ILE A 373 -11.83 6.89 -12.11
C ILE A 373 -11.10 7.07 -13.45
N PHE A 374 -11.61 6.48 -14.51
CA PHE A 374 -11.10 6.61 -15.88
C PHE A 374 -12.25 7.05 -16.79
N LEU A 375 -12.10 8.20 -17.44
CA LEU A 375 -13.04 8.64 -18.44
C LEU A 375 -12.56 8.17 -19.82
N VAL A 376 -13.42 7.52 -20.59
CA VAL A 376 -13.10 7.00 -21.92
C VAL A 376 -14.08 7.53 -22.97
N ASP A 377 -13.62 7.66 -24.21
CA ASP A 377 -14.45 8.04 -25.35
C ASP A 377 -15.25 6.83 -25.92
N GLU A 378 -16.02 7.09 -26.98
CA GLU A 378 -16.87 6.09 -27.66
C GLU A 378 -16.07 4.94 -28.30
N GLU A 379 -14.80 5.19 -28.65
CA GLU A 379 -13.86 4.19 -29.18
C GLU A 379 -13.12 3.45 -28.06
N GLY A 380 -13.27 3.87 -26.81
CA GLY A 380 -12.65 3.28 -25.63
C GLY A 380 -11.24 3.78 -25.34
N LYS A 381 -10.87 4.98 -25.84
CA LYS A 381 -9.62 5.65 -25.47
C LYS A 381 -9.79 6.43 -24.19
N ILE A 382 -8.81 6.38 -23.32
CA ILE A 382 -8.78 7.12 -22.06
C ILE A 382 -8.64 8.61 -22.34
N LEU A 383 -9.63 9.39 -21.98
CA LEU A 383 -9.66 10.85 -22.08
C LEU A 383 -9.04 11.52 -20.84
N ALA A 384 -9.29 10.92 -19.66
CA ALA A 384 -8.76 11.43 -18.40
C ALA A 384 -8.63 10.32 -17.35
N ILE A 385 -7.66 10.47 -16.46
CA ILE A 385 -7.37 9.57 -15.33
C ILE A 385 -7.56 10.37 -14.04
N LYS A 386 -8.44 9.90 -13.17
CA LYS A 386 -8.86 10.56 -11.92
C LYS A 386 -9.37 12.00 -12.14
N PRO A 387 -10.25 12.23 -13.14
CA PRO A 387 -10.80 13.57 -13.35
C PRO A 387 -11.76 13.95 -12.21
N SER A 388 -11.79 15.22 -11.84
CA SER A 388 -12.84 15.79 -10.99
C SER A 388 -14.18 15.84 -11.73
N ALA A 389 -15.27 16.05 -11.01
CA ALA A 389 -16.59 16.19 -11.64
C ALA A 389 -16.65 17.40 -12.59
N GLU A 390 -15.94 18.50 -12.27
CA GLU A 390 -15.83 19.68 -13.13
C GLU A 390 -15.10 19.36 -14.44
N GLU A 391 -14.00 18.58 -14.37
CA GLU A 391 -13.25 18.16 -15.56
C GLU A 391 -14.08 17.21 -16.43
N VAL A 392 -14.78 16.24 -15.82
CA VAL A 392 -15.72 15.37 -16.55
C VAL A 392 -16.79 16.22 -17.25
N LYS A 393 -17.40 17.17 -16.53
CA LYS A 393 -18.40 18.06 -17.09
C LYS A 393 -17.90 18.82 -18.31
N ALA A 394 -16.71 19.43 -18.18
CA ALA A 394 -16.11 20.22 -19.27
C ALA A 394 -15.82 19.37 -20.52
N ILE A 395 -15.45 18.10 -20.34
CA ILE A 395 -15.26 17.17 -21.46
C ILE A 395 -16.60 16.79 -22.10
N LEU A 396 -17.63 16.47 -21.29
CA LEU A 396 -18.94 16.10 -21.79
C LEU A 396 -19.62 17.26 -22.54
N GLU A 397 -19.54 18.50 -22.03
CA GLU A 397 -20.07 19.69 -22.71
C GLU A 397 -19.44 19.96 -24.07
N LYS A 398 -18.21 19.48 -24.27
CA LYS A 398 -17.49 19.62 -25.54
C LYS A 398 -17.78 18.52 -26.55
N MET A 399 -18.12 17.32 -26.05
CA MET A 399 -18.22 16.11 -26.89
C MET A 399 -19.66 15.67 -27.15
N LEU A 400 -20.62 16.04 -26.27
CA LEU A 400 -22.05 15.73 -26.35
C LEU A 400 -22.91 17.00 -26.51
#